data_bbe3dc7de37a5307b6ec03d0f24c385d
#
_entry.id   bbe3dc7de37a5307b6ec03d0f24c385d
#
_cell.length_a   1.000
_cell.length_b   1.000
_cell.length_c   1.000
_cell.angle_alpha   90.00
_cell.angle_beta   90.00
_cell.angle_gamma   90.00
#
_symmetry.space_group_name_H-M   'P 1'
#
loop_
_entity.id
_entity.type
_entity.pdbx_description
1 polymer ?
#
loop_
_entity_poly.entity_id
_entity_poly.type
_entity_poly.pdbx_seq_one_letter_code
_entity_poly.pdbx_strand_id
1 'polypeptide(L)'
;MSDPSDGPLADDDTRTALAAALAAEHAAIWAYGLASAYLAPADEAAATTAATAHRTRRDAVEAFSEGAGVAPAPAAAAYGTPAPVTDARSAAALLAVVEGDTATGWRALLERTDDPTLRRTGIDAVVGASTTGVTWRGRAGTTPLVDPFPGATST
;
A
#
# COMPACT_ATOMS: atom_id res chain seq x y z
N MET A 1 -2.07 -35.98 1.39
CA MET A 1 -3.11 -34.96 1.68
C MET A 1 -2.46 -33.99 2.65
N SER A 2 -2.08 -32.80 2.18
CA SER A 2 -1.50 -31.78 3.09
C SER A 2 -2.57 -31.34 4.06
N ASP A 3 -2.22 -31.23 5.33
CA ASP A 3 -3.10 -30.71 6.36
C ASP A 3 -3.43 -29.25 6.00
N PRO A 4 -4.69 -28.80 6.06
CA PRO A 4 -5.04 -27.39 5.85
C PRO A 4 -4.36 -26.42 6.83
N SER A 5 -3.76 -26.93 7.92
CA SER A 5 -2.91 -26.18 8.85
C SER A 5 -1.49 -25.91 8.33
N ASP A 6 -1.06 -26.47 7.19
CA ASP A 6 0.30 -26.30 6.65
C ASP A 6 0.40 -25.28 5.51
N GLY A 7 -0.68 -24.58 5.20
CA GLY A 7 -0.70 -23.58 4.12
C GLY A 7 -0.02 -22.25 4.48
N PRO A 8 0.38 -21.43 3.48
CA PRO A 8 1.04 -20.14 3.71
C PRO A 8 0.21 -19.13 4.49
N LEU A 9 -1.10 -19.35 4.60
CA LEU A 9 -2.06 -18.55 5.37
C LEU A 9 -2.72 -19.35 6.50
N ALA A 10 -2.07 -20.39 7.03
CA ALA A 10 -2.58 -21.16 8.16
C ALA A 10 -2.57 -20.35 9.47
N ASP A 11 -1.61 -19.44 9.62
CA ASP A 11 -1.45 -18.58 10.79
C ASP A 11 -2.36 -17.33 10.73
N ASP A 12 -3.09 -17.06 11.81
CA ASP A 12 -4.03 -15.93 11.93
C ASP A 12 -3.33 -14.57 11.86
N ASP A 13 -2.13 -14.46 12.41
CA ASP A 13 -1.36 -13.21 12.41
C ASP A 13 -0.91 -12.87 10.99
N THR A 14 -0.48 -13.87 10.23
CA THR A 14 -0.13 -13.71 8.81
C THR A 14 -1.36 -13.31 7.98
N ARG A 15 -2.51 -13.95 8.20
CA ARG A 15 -3.77 -13.58 7.52
C ARG A 15 -4.17 -12.14 7.82
N THR A 16 -4.10 -11.75 9.09
CA THR A 16 -4.42 -10.39 9.53
C THR A 16 -3.48 -9.36 8.90
N ALA A 17 -2.18 -9.64 8.87
CA ALA A 17 -1.19 -8.76 8.25
C ALA A 17 -1.38 -8.66 6.73
N LEU A 18 -1.71 -9.77 6.04
CA LEU A 18 -2.01 -9.76 4.61
C LEU A 18 -3.27 -8.94 4.29
N ALA A 19 -4.32 -9.09 5.11
CA ALA A 19 -5.54 -8.30 4.98
C ALA A 19 -5.27 -6.79 5.20
N ALA A 20 -4.39 -6.44 6.13
CA ALA A 20 -3.98 -5.05 6.36
C ALA A 20 -3.18 -4.48 5.17
N ALA A 21 -2.27 -5.25 4.58
CA ALA A 21 -1.54 -4.88 3.37
C ALA A 21 -2.52 -4.66 2.19
N LEU A 22 -3.48 -5.56 2.00
CA LEU A 22 -4.53 -5.42 0.96
C LEU A 22 -5.38 -4.17 1.20
N ALA A 23 -5.77 -3.89 2.44
CA ALA A 23 -6.54 -2.70 2.77
C ALA A 23 -5.77 -1.40 2.45
N ALA A 24 -4.46 -1.38 2.67
CA ALA A 24 -3.61 -0.25 2.29
C ALA A 24 -3.55 -0.05 0.76
N GLU A 25 -3.48 -1.14 -0.03
CA GLU A 25 -3.54 -1.06 -1.50
C GLU A 25 -4.89 -0.50 -1.98
N HIS A 26 -6.00 -0.95 -1.42
CA HIS A 26 -7.34 -0.42 -1.74
C HIS A 26 -7.44 1.08 -1.42
N ALA A 27 -6.97 1.50 -0.23
CA ALA A 27 -6.97 2.89 0.17
C ALA A 27 -6.09 3.76 -0.75
N ALA A 28 -4.92 3.26 -1.14
CA ALA A 28 -4.03 3.95 -2.07
C ALA A 28 -4.68 4.12 -3.45
N ILE A 29 -5.28 3.07 -4.02
CA ILE A 29 -5.99 3.15 -5.31
C ILE A 29 -7.08 4.22 -5.27
N TRP A 30 -7.87 4.27 -4.20
CA TRP A 30 -8.90 5.29 -4.02
C TRP A 30 -8.28 6.70 -3.91
N ALA A 31 -7.22 6.86 -3.10
CA ALA A 31 -6.56 8.14 -2.90
C ALA A 31 -5.94 8.69 -4.19
N TYR A 32 -5.32 7.84 -5.01
CA TYR A 32 -4.81 8.23 -6.34
C TYR A 32 -5.94 8.66 -7.27
N GLY A 33 -7.10 8.00 -7.21
CA GLY A 33 -8.29 8.42 -7.95
C GLY A 33 -8.77 9.82 -7.53
N LEU A 34 -8.85 10.09 -6.23
CA LEU A 34 -9.22 11.42 -5.71
C LEU A 34 -8.18 12.47 -6.07
N ALA A 35 -6.91 12.19 -5.82
CA ALA A 35 -5.81 13.14 -6.04
C ALA A 35 -5.68 13.54 -7.51
N SER A 36 -5.98 12.66 -8.45
CA SER A 36 -5.83 12.91 -9.90
C SER A 36 -6.57 14.16 -10.38
N ALA A 37 -7.67 14.55 -9.72
CA ALA A 37 -8.44 15.75 -10.06
C ALA A 37 -7.75 17.07 -9.67
N TYR A 38 -6.71 17.00 -8.82
CA TYR A 38 -6.05 18.16 -8.24
C TYR A 38 -4.55 18.25 -8.58
N LEU A 39 -3.94 17.17 -9.08
CA LEU A 39 -2.52 17.14 -9.40
C LEU A 39 -2.18 18.08 -10.56
N ALA A 40 -0.95 18.59 -10.54
CA ALA A 40 -0.43 19.33 -11.68
C ALA A 40 -0.24 18.39 -12.89
N PRO A 41 -0.42 18.87 -14.14
CA PRO A 41 -0.25 18.05 -15.34
C PRO A 41 1.11 17.33 -15.42
N ALA A 42 2.17 17.97 -14.90
CA ALA A 42 3.52 17.39 -14.88
C ALA A 42 3.63 16.13 -13.96
N ASP A 43 2.70 15.93 -13.05
CA ASP A 43 2.69 14.82 -12.09
C ASP A 43 1.74 13.68 -12.49
N GLU A 44 0.91 13.85 -13.52
CA GLU A 44 -0.10 12.86 -13.95
C GLU A 44 0.52 11.51 -14.34
N ALA A 45 1.64 11.52 -15.05
CA ALA A 45 2.31 10.28 -15.45
C ALA A 45 2.86 9.49 -14.26
N ALA A 46 3.44 10.18 -13.28
CA ALA A 46 3.93 9.57 -12.05
C ALA A 46 2.77 8.99 -11.23
N ALA A 47 1.66 9.72 -11.10
CA ALA A 47 0.47 9.26 -10.42
C ALA A 47 -0.16 8.03 -11.09
N THR A 48 -0.25 8.03 -12.41
CA THR A 48 -0.77 6.89 -13.19
C THR A 48 0.09 5.64 -12.98
N THR A 49 1.42 5.80 -13.01
CA THR A 49 2.37 4.70 -12.78
C THR A 49 2.19 4.12 -11.37
N ALA A 50 2.15 4.96 -10.35
CA ALA A 50 1.96 4.55 -8.97
C ALA A 50 0.61 3.86 -8.75
N ALA A 51 -0.48 4.44 -9.26
CA ALA A 51 -1.81 3.84 -9.17
C ALA A 51 -1.88 2.46 -9.85
N THR A 52 -1.16 2.28 -10.96
CA THR A 52 -1.06 0.98 -11.64
C THR A 52 -0.29 -0.03 -10.78
N ALA A 53 0.79 0.38 -10.13
CA ALA A 53 1.54 -0.49 -9.23
C ALA A 53 0.68 -0.96 -8.04
N HIS A 54 -0.12 -0.07 -7.44
CA HIS A 54 -1.07 -0.44 -6.38
C HIS A 54 -2.11 -1.46 -6.86
N ARG A 55 -2.69 -1.28 -8.07
CA ARG A 55 -3.64 -2.25 -8.63
C ARG A 55 -2.98 -3.61 -8.86
N THR A 56 -1.77 -3.63 -9.39
CA THR A 56 -1.02 -4.88 -9.61
C THR A 56 -0.77 -5.63 -8.30
N ARG A 57 -0.39 -4.92 -7.23
CA ARG A 57 -0.18 -5.54 -5.91
C ARG A 57 -1.48 -6.04 -5.30
N ARG A 58 -2.56 -5.26 -5.37
CA ARG A 58 -3.89 -5.69 -4.95
C ARG A 58 -4.28 -7.02 -5.63
N ASP A 59 -4.20 -7.07 -6.96
CA ASP A 59 -4.58 -8.23 -7.74
C ASP A 59 -3.72 -9.46 -7.37
N ALA A 60 -2.43 -9.26 -7.12
CA ALA A 60 -1.54 -10.32 -6.68
C ALA A 60 -1.91 -10.87 -5.29
N VAL A 61 -2.28 -9.98 -4.34
CA VAL A 61 -2.73 -10.39 -3.00
C VAL A 61 -4.06 -11.13 -3.06
N GLU A 62 -5.01 -10.62 -3.85
CA GLU A 62 -6.31 -11.28 -4.04
C GLU A 62 -6.14 -12.68 -4.61
N ALA A 63 -5.37 -12.82 -5.70
CA ALA A 63 -5.10 -14.13 -6.31
C ALA A 63 -4.36 -15.08 -5.35
N PHE A 64 -3.40 -14.58 -4.56
CA PHE A 64 -2.69 -15.38 -3.56
C PHE A 64 -3.66 -15.88 -2.46
N SER A 65 -4.50 -15.00 -1.96
CA SER A 65 -5.50 -15.34 -0.92
C SER A 65 -6.49 -16.40 -1.42
N GLU A 66 -7.05 -16.20 -2.62
CA GLU A 66 -7.96 -17.16 -3.26
C GLU A 66 -7.28 -18.52 -3.49
N GLY A 67 -6.04 -18.52 -3.96
CA GLY A 67 -5.25 -19.73 -4.14
C GLY A 67 -4.97 -20.49 -2.84
N ALA A 68 -4.93 -19.79 -1.72
CA ALA A 68 -4.82 -20.35 -0.38
C ALA A 68 -6.19 -20.71 0.26
N GLY A 69 -7.30 -20.53 -0.47
CA GLY A 69 -8.65 -20.81 0.04
C GLY A 69 -9.19 -19.76 1.01
N VAL A 70 -8.58 -18.57 1.05
CA VAL A 70 -9.00 -17.45 1.91
C VAL A 70 -9.65 -16.37 1.05
N ALA A 71 -10.89 -16.00 1.36
CA ALA A 71 -11.57 -14.92 0.66
C ALA A 71 -10.87 -13.57 0.96
N PRO A 72 -10.39 -12.82 -0.06
CA PRO A 72 -9.81 -11.51 0.17
C PRO A 72 -10.85 -10.51 0.66
N ALA A 73 -10.44 -9.60 1.55
CA ALA A 73 -11.31 -8.54 2.03
C ALA A 73 -11.61 -7.54 0.88
N PRO A 74 -12.88 -7.16 0.66
CA PRO A 74 -13.24 -6.18 -0.35
C PRO A 74 -12.74 -4.77 0.03
N ALA A 75 -12.65 -3.90 -0.97
CA ALA A 75 -12.44 -2.48 -0.72
C ALA A 75 -13.53 -1.91 0.18
N ALA A 76 -13.19 -0.95 1.04
CA ALA A 76 -14.19 -0.23 1.82
C ALA A 76 -15.12 0.60 0.92
N ALA A 77 -16.35 0.82 1.37
CA ALA A 77 -17.32 1.63 0.63
C ALA A 77 -16.89 3.11 0.49
N ALA A 78 -16.10 3.61 1.43
CA ALA A 78 -15.52 4.95 1.42
C ALA A 78 -14.26 4.99 2.27
N TYR A 79 -13.38 5.95 1.97
CA TYR A 79 -12.17 6.26 2.74
C TYR A 79 -12.19 7.72 3.17
N GLY A 80 -11.68 8.00 4.36
CA GLY A 80 -11.45 9.37 4.82
C GLY A 80 -10.09 9.90 4.37
N THR A 81 -9.96 11.21 4.28
CA THR A 81 -8.66 11.87 4.09
C THR A 81 -8.22 12.53 5.40
N PRO A 82 -6.91 12.54 5.73
CA PRO A 82 -6.41 13.21 6.94
C PRO A 82 -6.68 14.71 6.96
N ALA A 83 -6.76 15.32 5.78
CA ALA A 83 -7.07 16.74 5.57
C ALA A 83 -7.81 16.91 4.25
N PRO A 84 -8.54 18.02 4.04
CA PRO A 84 -9.20 18.33 2.76
C PRO A 84 -8.19 18.38 1.61
N VAL A 85 -8.58 17.81 0.45
CA VAL A 85 -7.82 17.89 -0.79
C VAL A 85 -8.45 18.97 -1.66
N THR A 86 -7.74 20.06 -1.88
CA THR A 86 -8.26 21.26 -2.54
C THR A 86 -7.34 21.81 -3.64
N ASP A 87 -6.10 21.33 -3.70
CA ASP A 87 -5.08 21.76 -4.64
C ASP A 87 -3.99 20.67 -4.85
N ALA A 88 -3.03 20.93 -5.73
CA ALA A 88 -1.96 20.01 -6.05
C ALA A 88 -1.07 19.66 -4.84
N ARG A 89 -0.87 20.60 -3.93
CA ARG A 89 -0.05 20.39 -2.74
C ARG A 89 -0.73 19.45 -1.75
N SER A 90 -2.01 19.68 -1.45
CA SER A 90 -2.81 18.82 -0.56
C SER A 90 -3.05 17.44 -1.18
N ALA A 91 -3.20 17.34 -2.51
CA ALA A 91 -3.24 16.08 -3.21
C ALA A 91 -1.93 15.29 -3.03
N ALA A 92 -0.79 15.93 -3.24
CA ALA A 92 0.51 15.31 -3.01
C ALA A 92 0.72 14.89 -1.53
N ALA A 93 0.23 15.68 -0.58
CA ALA A 93 0.29 15.34 0.83
C ALA A 93 -0.52 14.08 1.16
N LEU A 94 -1.72 13.93 0.58
CA LEU A 94 -2.51 12.70 0.70
C LEU A 94 -1.76 11.50 0.14
N LEU A 95 -1.16 11.64 -1.07
CA LEU A 95 -0.41 10.55 -1.69
C LEU A 95 0.82 10.17 -0.87
N ALA A 96 1.52 11.13 -0.27
CA ALA A 96 2.64 10.84 0.63
C ALA A 96 2.20 10.01 1.86
N VAL A 97 1.02 10.28 2.41
CA VAL A 97 0.45 9.50 3.53
C VAL A 97 0.14 8.08 3.11
N VAL A 98 -0.58 7.87 2.02
CA VAL A 98 -0.98 6.52 1.61
C VAL A 98 0.21 5.65 1.18
N GLU A 99 1.27 6.25 0.64
CA GLU A 99 2.52 5.51 0.39
C GLU A 99 3.19 5.07 1.71
N GLY A 100 3.18 5.90 2.73
CA GLY A 100 3.65 5.54 4.07
C GLY A 100 2.82 4.41 4.69
N ASP A 101 1.50 4.49 4.59
CA ASP A 101 0.57 3.47 5.09
C ASP A 101 0.77 2.14 4.33
N THR A 102 0.98 2.20 3.02
CA THR A 102 1.32 1.03 2.19
C THR A 102 2.61 0.37 2.67
N ALA A 103 3.68 1.16 2.87
CA ALA A 103 4.94 0.63 3.38
C ALA A 103 4.76 -0.01 4.77
N THR A 104 3.95 0.57 5.64
CA THR A 104 3.64 0.06 6.97
C THR A 104 2.91 -1.28 6.91
N GLY A 105 1.86 -1.38 6.10
CA GLY A 105 1.09 -2.62 5.95
C GLY A 105 1.94 -3.78 5.41
N TRP A 106 2.73 -3.52 4.37
CA TRP A 106 3.60 -4.54 3.79
C TRP A 106 4.75 -4.95 4.70
N ARG A 107 5.34 -4.00 5.45
CA ARG A 107 6.36 -4.32 6.44
C ARG A 107 5.80 -5.23 7.54
N ALA A 108 4.62 -4.93 8.05
CA ALA A 108 3.96 -5.76 9.05
C ALA A 108 3.74 -7.20 8.58
N LEU A 109 3.43 -7.40 7.28
CA LEU A 109 3.35 -8.73 6.67
C LEU A 109 4.72 -9.40 6.59
N LEU A 110 5.77 -8.67 6.16
CA LEU A 110 7.14 -9.21 6.06
C LEU A 110 7.69 -9.72 7.39
N GLU A 111 7.24 -9.14 8.50
CA GLU A 111 7.64 -9.55 9.86
C GLU A 111 6.92 -10.84 10.33
N ARG A 112 5.92 -11.34 9.57
CA ARG A 112 5.07 -12.47 9.95
C ARG A 112 5.04 -13.62 8.94
N THR A 113 5.53 -13.42 7.73
CA THR A 113 5.48 -14.46 6.70
C THR A 113 6.86 -14.95 6.31
N ASP A 114 7.01 -16.26 6.15
CA ASP A 114 8.16 -16.91 5.53
C ASP A 114 7.89 -17.36 4.09
N ASP A 115 6.66 -17.16 3.60
CA ASP A 115 6.32 -17.50 2.21
C ASP A 115 7.15 -16.66 1.23
N PRO A 116 7.90 -17.29 0.31
CA PRO A 116 8.84 -16.59 -0.56
C PRO A 116 8.14 -15.67 -1.56
N THR A 117 6.88 -15.95 -1.95
CA THR A 117 6.10 -15.13 -2.87
C THR A 117 5.65 -13.87 -2.18
N LEU A 118 5.06 -13.99 -0.97
CA LEU A 118 4.66 -12.85 -0.16
C LEU A 118 5.86 -11.99 0.25
N ARG A 119 6.98 -12.60 0.60
CA ARG A 119 8.21 -11.85 0.94
C ARG A 119 8.73 -11.04 -0.24
N ARG A 120 8.78 -11.61 -1.44
CA ARG A 120 9.21 -10.89 -2.65
C ARG A 120 8.28 -9.71 -2.93
N THR A 121 6.97 -9.97 -2.99
CA THR A 121 5.97 -8.94 -3.24
C THR A 121 6.03 -7.83 -2.18
N GLY A 122 6.19 -8.20 -0.91
CA GLY A 122 6.28 -7.25 0.19
C GLY A 122 7.53 -6.37 0.13
N ILE A 123 8.69 -6.93 -0.20
CA ILE A 123 9.93 -6.15 -0.38
C ILE A 123 9.77 -5.16 -1.53
N ASP A 124 9.27 -5.61 -2.67
CA ASP A 124 9.04 -4.75 -3.84
C ASP A 124 8.02 -3.64 -3.51
N ALA A 125 6.98 -3.95 -2.73
CA ALA A 125 5.99 -3.00 -2.29
C ALA A 125 6.57 -1.93 -1.35
N VAL A 126 7.33 -2.33 -0.32
CA VAL A 126 7.96 -1.38 0.61
C VAL A 126 8.95 -0.47 -0.12
N VAL A 127 9.79 -1.02 -0.99
CA VAL A 127 10.76 -0.22 -1.78
C VAL A 127 10.02 0.73 -2.72
N GLY A 128 9.02 0.25 -3.45
CA GLY A 128 8.22 1.05 -4.37
C GLY A 128 7.48 2.19 -3.69
N ALA A 129 6.75 1.89 -2.61
CA ALA A 129 6.02 2.89 -1.84
C ALA A 129 6.95 3.92 -1.21
N SER A 130 8.09 3.49 -0.65
CA SER A 130 9.07 4.40 -0.08
C SER A 130 9.65 5.36 -1.12
N THR A 131 9.98 4.85 -2.30
CA THR A 131 10.52 5.66 -3.41
C THR A 131 9.49 6.66 -3.93
N THR A 132 8.26 6.20 -4.16
CA THR A 132 7.15 7.04 -4.60
C THR A 132 6.79 8.10 -3.54
N GLY A 133 6.81 7.71 -2.27
CA GLY A 133 6.58 8.60 -1.14
C GLY A 133 7.55 9.78 -1.08
N VAL A 134 8.83 9.60 -1.45
CA VAL A 134 9.80 10.71 -1.57
C VAL A 134 9.35 11.75 -2.59
N THR A 135 8.84 11.30 -3.74
CA THR A 135 8.33 12.19 -4.78
C THR A 135 7.16 13.03 -4.26
N TRP A 136 6.19 12.40 -3.63
CA TRP A 136 5.00 13.10 -3.12
C TRP A 136 5.30 14.01 -1.92
N ARG A 137 6.20 13.59 -1.02
CA ARG A 137 6.69 14.49 0.06
C ARG A 137 7.35 15.74 -0.51
N GLY A 138 8.15 15.60 -1.55
CA GLY A 138 8.75 16.74 -2.26
C GLY A 138 7.71 17.68 -2.84
N ARG A 139 6.68 17.16 -3.50
CA ARG A 139 5.56 17.94 -4.06
C ARG A 139 4.70 18.61 -2.98
N ALA A 140 4.50 17.95 -1.86
CA ALA A 140 3.80 18.48 -0.70
C ALA A 140 4.62 19.51 0.11
N GLY A 141 5.93 19.56 -0.09
CA GLY A 141 6.83 20.37 0.74
C GLY A 141 6.98 19.81 2.15
N THR A 142 6.82 18.51 2.32
CA THR A 142 6.94 17.82 3.62
C THR A 142 8.39 17.42 3.88
N THR A 143 8.83 17.58 5.13
CA THR A 143 10.16 17.17 5.59
C THR A 143 10.05 16.22 6.79
N PRO A 144 10.94 15.24 6.92
CA PRO A 144 12.00 14.84 5.97
C PRO A 144 11.45 14.22 4.67
N LEU A 145 12.17 14.37 3.57
CA LEU A 145 11.78 13.76 2.29
C LEU A 145 11.87 12.23 2.34
N VAL A 146 12.88 11.72 3.03
CA VAL A 146 13.15 10.30 3.17
C VAL A 146 12.78 9.87 4.58
N ASP A 147 12.01 8.80 4.69
CA ASP A 147 11.82 8.09 5.93
C ASP A 147 13.00 7.10 6.10
N PRO A 148 13.85 7.24 7.14
CA PRO A 148 14.97 6.35 7.33
C PRO A 148 14.55 4.90 7.67
N PHE A 149 13.32 4.72 8.15
CA PHE A 149 12.77 3.41 8.52
C PHE A 149 11.37 3.22 7.95
N PRO A 150 11.26 3.01 6.61
CA PRO A 150 9.95 2.89 5.96
C PRO A 150 9.07 1.82 6.62
N GLY A 151 7.82 2.20 6.90
CA GLY A 151 6.86 1.31 7.53
C GLY A 151 7.06 1.06 9.02
N ALA A 152 8.03 1.73 9.68
CA ALA A 152 8.13 1.68 11.13
C ALA A 152 7.01 2.49 11.77
N THR A 153 6.33 1.91 12.76
CA THR A 153 5.39 2.67 13.59
C THR A 153 6.17 3.62 14.49
N SER A 154 5.79 4.90 14.48
CA SER A 154 6.36 5.88 15.42
C SER A 154 5.97 5.47 16.84
N THR A 155 6.96 5.25 17.69
CA THR A 155 6.80 5.06 19.14
C THR A 155 6.63 6.39 19.82
#